data_d63a0e39a86e5eddcc3e06d5d52372d2
#
_entry.id   d63a0e39a86e5eddcc3e06d5d52372d2
#
_cell.length_a   1.000
_cell.length_b   1.000
_cell.length_c   1.000
_cell.angle_alpha   90.00
_cell.angle_beta   90.00
_cell.angle_gamma   90.00
#
_symmetry.space_group_name_H-M   'P 1'
#
loop_
_entity.id
_entity.type
_entity.pdbx_description
1 polymer ?
#
loop_
_entity_poly.entity_id
_entity_poly.type
_entity_poly.pdbx_seq_one_letter_code
_entity_poly.pdbx_strand_id
1 'polypeptide(L)'
;PAMLIWAIRNTTVSYTAIAYLQVPAGWLFASIAGAWVVAVLRDTVAVLSKMLRYPEVAKILWQPHYTLIVMSAMLLVCGHGAIQGLRVPAVREQELPLAKLPRELDGLRIAVIADLHASPINNAFYVREVVERTNAAKPDLIVLPGDLVDGDVATQAHNIAPLAALYAPHGVCVASGNTEGYT
;
A
#
# COMPACT_ATOMS: atom_id res chain seq x y z
N PRO A 1 -6.48 -1.79 -17.45
CA PRO A 1 -5.14 -2.19 -16.96
C PRO A 1 -4.32 -2.84 -18.07
N ALA A 2 -4.84 -3.83 -18.83
CA ALA A 2 -4.11 -4.56 -19.85
C ALA A 2 -3.54 -3.69 -20.98
N MET A 3 -4.23 -2.64 -21.43
CA MET A 3 -3.72 -1.69 -22.43
C MET A 3 -2.55 -0.86 -21.92
N LEU A 4 -2.54 -0.48 -20.65
CA LEU A 4 -1.45 0.27 -20.04
C LEU A 4 -0.19 -0.62 -19.94
N ILE A 5 -0.35 -1.88 -19.53
CA ILE A 5 0.73 -2.87 -19.46
C ILE A 5 1.28 -3.18 -20.86
N TRP A 6 0.41 -3.30 -21.89
CA TRP A 6 0.83 -3.49 -23.28
C TRP A 6 1.59 -2.27 -23.82
N ALA A 7 1.12 -1.03 -23.53
CA ALA A 7 1.78 0.20 -23.92
C ALA A 7 3.17 0.32 -23.26
N ILE A 8 3.28 -0.02 -21.98
CA ILE A 8 4.53 -0.02 -21.21
C ILE A 8 5.54 -1.03 -21.77
N ARG A 9 5.08 -2.23 -22.14
CA ARG A 9 5.92 -3.30 -22.69
C ARG A 9 6.52 -2.94 -24.06
N ASN A 10 5.88 -2.03 -24.80
CA ASN A 10 6.32 -1.61 -26.13
C ASN A 10 6.99 -0.21 -26.15
N THR A 11 7.15 0.44 -25.01
CA THR A 11 7.86 1.72 -24.92
C THR A 11 9.28 1.50 -24.39
N THR A 12 10.22 2.30 -24.88
CA THR A 12 11.63 2.35 -24.41
C THR A 12 11.76 2.96 -23.00
N VAL A 13 10.65 3.22 -22.31
CA VAL A 13 10.65 3.79 -20.96
C VAL A 13 10.94 2.68 -19.96
N SER A 14 12.00 2.84 -19.21
CA SER A 14 12.38 1.90 -18.15
C SER A 14 11.23 1.69 -17.14
N TYR A 15 10.93 0.44 -16.82
CA TYR A 15 9.94 0.08 -15.79
C TYR A 15 10.20 0.79 -14.46
N THR A 16 11.46 1.00 -14.11
CA THR A 16 11.89 1.76 -12.93
C THR A 16 11.47 3.23 -13.01
N ALA A 17 11.62 3.88 -14.18
CA ALA A 17 11.19 5.28 -14.36
C ALA A 17 9.68 5.44 -14.21
N ILE A 18 8.91 4.46 -14.69
CA ILE A 18 7.43 4.45 -14.53
C ILE A 18 7.06 4.34 -13.05
N ALA A 19 7.73 3.48 -12.29
CA ALA A 19 7.48 3.34 -10.86
C ALA A 19 7.72 4.66 -10.09
N TYR A 20 8.80 5.40 -10.41
CA TYR A 20 9.05 6.71 -9.80
C TYR A 20 7.99 7.76 -10.13
N LEU A 21 7.36 7.69 -11.31
CA LEU A 21 6.27 8.60 -11.69
C LEU A 21 4.93 8.16 -11.10
N GLN A 22 4.73 6.87 -10.84
CA GLN A 22 3.47 6.33 -10.35
C GLN A 22 3.07 6.87 -8.98
N VAL A 23 4.03 7.02 -8.06
CA VAL A 23 3.78 7.53 -6.70
C VAL A 23 3.29 8.98 -6.71
N PRO A 24 4.00 9.95 -7.32
CA PRO A 24 3.51 11.33 -7.39
C PRO A 24 2.23 11.48 -8.22
N ALA A 25 2.09 10.71 -9.30
CA ALA A 25 0.87 10.73 -10.11
C ALA A 25 -0.33 10.17 -9.32
N GLY A 26 -0.16 9.08 -8.59
CA GLY A 26 -1.18 8.51 -7.72
C GLY A 26 -1.57 9.44 -6.58
N TRP A 27 -0.60 10.10 -5.96
CA TRP A 27 -0.84 11.13 -4.95
C TRP A 27 -1.67 12.30 -5.49
N LEU A 28 -1.29 12.86 -6.65
CA LEU A 28 -2.03 13.95 -7.28
C LEU A 28 -3.44 13.50 -7.67
N PHE A 29 -3.58 12.32 -8.28
CA PHE A 29 -4.87 11.77 -8.66
C PHE A 29 -5.79 11.60 -7.44
N ALA A 30 -5.31 10.98 -6.37
CA ALA A 30 -6.07 10.80 -5.13
C ALA A 30 -6.47 12.16 -4.50
N SER A 31 -5.57 13.14 -4.53
CA SER A 31 -5.84 14.48 -4.01
C SER A 31 -6.93 15.20 -4.80
N ILE A 32 -6.88 15.13 -6.13
CA ILE A 32 -7.89 15.74 -7.02
C ILE A 32 -9.22 15.02 -6.86
N ALA A 33 -9.23 13.68 -6.85
CA ALA A 33 -10.45 12.90 -6.67
C ALA A 33 -11.11 13.16 -5.31
N GLY A 34 -10.34 13.20 -4.24
CA GLY A 34 -10.83 13.53 -2.90
C GLY A 34 -11.39 14.95 -2.81
N ALA A 35 -10.68 15.93 -3.38
CA ALA A 35 -11.15 17.30 -3.42
C ALA A 35 -12.44 17.45 -4.25
N TRP A 36 -12.56 16.70 -5.36
CA TRP A 36 -13.78 16.67 -6.15
C TRP A 36 -14.98 16.13 -5.37
N VAL A 37 -14.81 15.02 -4.63
CA VAL A 37 -15.89 14.48 -3.77
C VAL A 37 -16.34 15.49 -2.73
N VAL A 38 -15.40 16.15 -2.04
CA VAL A 38 -15.72 17.20 -1.07
C VAL A 38 -16.42 18.39 -1.73
N ALA A 39 -16.01 18.80 -2.94
CA ALA A 39 -16.66 19.87 -3.67
C ALA A 39 -18.10 19.51 -4.05
N VAL A 40 -18.36 18.29 -4.52
CA VAL A 40 -19.72 17.81 -4.82
C VAL A 40 -20.61 17.84 -3.58
N LEU A 41 -20.11 17.35 -2.45
CA LEU A 41 -20.86 17.40 -1.18
C LEU A 41 -21.16 18.84 -0.75
N ARG A 42 -20.16 19.72 -0.81
CA ARG A 42 -20.30 21.16 -0.54
C ARG A 42 -21.38 21.81 -1.40
N ASP A 43 -21.29 21.57 -2.72
CA ASP A 43 -22.22 22.19 -3.67
C ASP A 43 -23.64 21.63 -3.50
N THR A 44 -23.78 20.35 -3.18
CA THR A 44 -25.08 19.75 -2.79
C THR A 44 -25.68 20.46 -1.58
N VAL A 45 -24.89 20.65 -0.51
CA VAL A 45 -25.34 21.37 0.68
C VAL A 45 -25.71 22.81 0.36
N ALA A 46 -24.91 23.50 -0.47
CA ALA A 46 -25.18 24.88 -0.89
C ALA A 46 -26.49 25.00 -1.69
N VAL A 47 -26.75 24.06 -2.61
CA VAL A 47 -28.00 24.02 -3.38
C VAL A 47 -29.20 23.75 -2.46
N LEU A 48 -29.10 22.74 -1.58
CA LEU A 48 -30.17 22.40 -0.65
C LEU A 48 -30.46 23.57 0.31
N SER A 49 -29.43 24.28 0.79
CA SER A 49 -29.63 25.45 1.64
C SER A 49 -30.39 26.56 0.95
N LYS A 50 -30.14 26.81 -0.35
CA LYS A 50 -30.94 27.76 -1.14
C LYS A 50 -32.41 27.33 -1.26
N MET A 51 -32.65 26.04 -1.51
CA MET A 51 -34.01 25.50 -1.61
C MET A 51 -34.79 25.65 -0.28
N LEU A 52 -34.10 25.48 0.85
CA LEU A 52 -34.64 25.63 2.20
C LEU A 52 -34.68 27.08 2.67
N ARG A 53 -34.44 28.05 1.76
CA ARG A 53 -34.46 29.51 2.03
C ARG A 53 -33.37 30.04 2.96
N TYR A 54 -32.20 29.36 3.00
CA TYR A 54 -30.99 29.79 3.68
C TYR A 54 -29.87 30.18 2.70
N PRO A 55 -30.04 31.21 1.83
CA PRO A 55 -29.10 31.54 0.75
C PRO A 55 -27.73 31.98 1.27
N GLU A 56 -27.65 32.49 2.50
CA GLU A 56 -26.38 32.93 3.09
C GLU A 56 -25.38 31.80 3.28
N VAL A 57 -25.90 30.60 3.60
CA VAL A 57 -25.05 29.40 3.71
C VAL A 57 -24.37 29.09 2.36
N ALA A 58 -25.13 29.15 1.27
CA ALA A 58 -24.58 28.94 -0.06
C ALA A 58 -23.53 30.00 -0.44
N LYS A 59 -23.75 31.27 -0.10
CA LYS A 59 -22.76 32.34 -0.34
C LYS A 59 -21.45 32.08 0.39
N ILE A 60 -21.51 31.59 1.63
CA ILE A 60 -20.32 31.25 2.41
C ILE A 60 -19.62 30.07 1.76
N LEU A 61 -20.31 28.96 1.48
CA LEU A 61 -19.73 27.73 0.95
C LEU A 61 -19.09 27.91 -0.41
N TRP A 62 -19.57 28.83 -1.25
CA TRP A 62 -19.04 29.08 -2.59
C TRP A 62 -17.91 30.13 -2.64
N GLN A 63 -17.40 30.56 -1.52
CA GLN A 63 -16.25 31.46 -1.53
C GLN A 63 -14.99 30.71 -1.99
N PRO A 64 -14.15 31.29 -2.86
CA PRO A 64 -13.01 30.63 -3.48
C PRO A 64 -11.98 30.06 -2.48
N HIS A 65 -11.82 30.74 -1.34
CA HIS A 65 -10.86 30.29 -0.32
C HIS A 65 -11.20 28.93 0.28
N TYR A 66 -12.49 28.52 0.37
CA TYR A 66 -12.85 27.18 0.82
C TYR A 66 -12.38 26.10 -0.16
N THR A 67 -12.44 26.38 -1.47
CA THR A 67 -11.90 25.46 -2.47
C THR A 67 -10.39 25.30 -2.30
N LEU A 68 -9.66 26.39 -2.09
CA LEU A 68 -8.22 26.36 -1.84
C LEU A 68 -7.87 25.59 -0.58
N ILE A 69 -8.61 25.80 0.51
CA ILE A 69 -8.44 25.07 1.77
C ILE A 69 -8.63 23.56 1.55
N VAL A 70 -9.71 23.16 0.87
CA VAL A 70 -10.00 21.75 0.58
C VAL A 70 -8.88 21.12 -0.27
N MET A 71 -8.46 21.79 -1.33
CA MET A 71 -7.37 21.32 -2.19
C MET A 71 -6.07 21.14 -1.40
N SER A 72 -5.70 22.13 -0.59
CA SER A 72 -4.50 22.06 0.25
C SER A 72 -4.60 20.93 1.27
N ALA A 73 -5.74 20.77 1.93
CA ALA A 73 -5.97 19.70 2.88
C ALA A 73 -5.86 18.32 2.22
N MET A 74 -6.47 18.13 1.04
CA MET A 74 -6.38 16.86 0.30
C MET A 74 -4.95 16.56 -0.13
N LEU A 75 -4.19 17.54 -0.60
CA LEU A 75 -2.77 17.37 -0.94
C LEU A 75 -1.97 16.89 0.28
N LEU A 76 -2.20 17.47 1.44
CA LEU A 76 -1.50 17.10 2.68
C LEU A 76 -1.92 15.70 3.17
N VAL A 77 -3.21 15.41 3.21
CA VAL A 77 -3.74 14.12 3.69
C VAL A 77 -3.29 12.98 2.77
N CYS A 78 -3.47 13.13 1.46
CA CYS A 78 -3.05 12.12 0.49
C CYS A 78 -1.53 11.99 0.42
N GLY A 79 -0.78 13.09 0.59
CA GLY A 79 0.69 13.06 0.69
C GLY A 79 1.16 12.30 1.93
N HIS A 80 0.53 12.55 3.07
CA HIS A 80 0.81 11.77 4.28
C HIS A 80 0.50 10.28 4.07
N GLY A 81 -0.65 9.95 3.46
CA GLY A 81 -1.02 8.58 3.12
C GLY A 81 -0.01 7.91 2.19
N ALA A 82 0.44 8.60 1.14
CA ALA A 82 1.46 8.10 0.22
C ALA A 82 2.79 7.81 0.95
N ILE A 83 3.23 8.72 1.82
CA ILE A 83 4.46 8.51 2.63
C ILE A 83 4.30 7.30 3.55
N GLN A 84 3.14 7.13 4.19
CA GLN A 84 2.89 5.97 5.07
C GLN A 84 2.86 4.66 4.28
N GLY A 85 2.27 4.65 3.08
CA GLY A 85 2.19 3.48 2.21
C GLY A 85 3.56 3.01 1.67
N LEU A 86 4.55 3.91 1.63
CA LEU A 86 5.92 3.59 1.21
C LEU A 86 6.82 3.12 2.36
N ARG A 87 6.35 3.20 3.60
CA ARG A 87 7.14 2.78 4.76
C ARG A 87 7.03 1.29 4.99
N VAL A 88 8.15 0.68 5.36
CA VAL A 88 8.12 -0.70 5.86
C VAL A 88 7.29 -0.74 7.15
N PRO A 89 6.26 -1.62 7.22
CA PRO A 89 5.39 -1.71 8.38
C PRO A 89 6.16 -2.14 9.63
N ALA A 90 5.68 -1.68 10.78
CA ALA A 90 6.17 -2.18 12.05
C ALA A 90 5.67 -3.61 12.30
N VAL A 91 6.49 -4.41 12.97
CA VAL A 91 6.07 -5.74 13.44
C VAL A 91 4.92 -5.56 14.42
N ARG A 92 3.83 -6.31 14.21
CA ARG A 92 2.70 -6.38 15.12
C ARG A 92 2.67 -7.74 15.76
N GLU A 93 2.77 -7.79 17.06
CA GLU A 93 2.63 -9.02 17.83
C GLU A 93 1.17 -9.19 18.26
N GLN A 94 0.66 -10.42 18.11
CA GLN A 94 -0.67 -10.79 18.53
C GLN A 94 -0.62 -12.17 19.19
N GLU A 95 -1.13 -12.28 20.39
CA GLU A 95 -1.28 -13.54 21.08
C GLU A 95 -2.60 -14.20 20.69
N LEU A 96 -2.53 -15.49 20.34
CA LEU A 96 -3.68 -16.33 20.00
C LEU A 96 -3.82 -17.45 21.03
N PRO A 97 -4.70 -17.32 22.03
CA PRO A 97 -4.94 -18.39 22.98
C PRO A 97 -5.70 -19.54 22.31
N LEU A 98 -5.05 -20.69 22.15
CA LEU A 98 -5.61 -21.89 21.56
C LEU A 98 -5.77 -22.98 22.63
N ALA A 99 -6.98 -23.20 23.17
CA ALA A 99 -7.26 -24.12 24.26
C ALA A 99 -6.88 -25.58 23.97
N LYS A 100 -6.74 -25.99 22.72
CA LYS A 100 -6.40 -27.33 22.29
C LYS A 100 -4.96 -27.48 21.78
N LEU A 101 -4.15 -26.43 21.90
CA LEU A 101 -2.74 -26.50 21.49
C LEU A 101 -1.96 -27.44 22.42
N PRO A 102 -1.15 -28.37 21.87
CA PRO A 102 -0.20 -29.15 22.67
C PRO A 102 0.73 -28.23 23.46
N ARG A 103 1.06 -28.62 24.70
CA ARG A 103 1.91 -27.79 25.58
C ARG A 103 3.32 -27.56 25.03
N GLU A 104 3.79 -28.46 24.18
CA GLU A 104 5.09 -28.39 23.52
C GLU A 104 5.16 -27.23 22.50
N LEU A 105 4.00 -26.73 22.06
CA LEU A 105 3.87 -25.62 21.13
C LEU A 105 3.47 -24.30 21.82
N ASP A 106 3.37 -24.32 23.15
CA ASP A 106 3.07 -23.10 23.91
C ASP A 106 4.21 -22.08 23.75
N GLY A 107 3.85 -20.84 23.40
CA GLY A 107 4.83 -19.79 23.12
C GLY A 107 5.44 -19.82 21.71
N LEU A 108 5.00 -20.73 20.81
CA LEU A 108 5.47 -20.76 19.40
C LEU A 108 5.24 -19.42 18.72
N ARG A 109 6.29 -18.86 18.16
CA ARG A 109 6.26 -17.56 17.43
C ARG A 109 6.23 -17.80 15.92
N ILE A 110 5.15 -17.40 15.28
CA ILE A 110 5.01 -17.49 13.83
C ILE A 110 5.03 -16.10 13.24
N ALA A 111 6.00 -15.81 12.37
CA ALA A 111 5.98 -14.59 11.57
C ALA A 111 5.21 -14.83 10.26
N VAL A 112 4.31 -13.92 9.91
CA VAL A 112 3.57 -13.95 8.66
C VAL A 112 3.93 -12.71 7.85
N ILE A 113 4.43 -12.91 6.62
CA ILE A 113 4.74 -11.86 5.66
C ILE A 113 3.83 -12.08 4.46
N ALA A 114 2.70 -11.37 4.41
CA ALA A 114 1.75 -11.39 3.31
C ALA A 114 1.87 -10.15 2.44
N ASP A 115 1.46 -10.26 1.18
CA ASP A 115 1.28 -9.12 0.26
C ASP A 115 2.52 -8.22 0.17
N LEU A 116 3.68 -8.82 0.02
CA LEU A 116 4.95 -8.09 -0.06
C LEU A 116 5.05 -7.22 -1.32
N HIS A 117 4.49 -7.73 -2.45
CA HIS A 117 4.44 -7.03 -3.74
C HIS A 117 5.78 -6.41 -4.13
N ALA A 118 6.86 -7.21 -4.08
CA ALA A 118 8.19 -6.77 -4.47
C ALA A 118 8.17 -6.25 -5.91
N SER A 119 8.62 -5.00 -6.10
CA SER A 119 8.49 -4.22 -7.32
C SER A 119 9.54 -3.12 -7.31
N PRO A 120 9.65 -2.28 -8.35
CA PRO A 120 10.52 -1.11 -8.28
C PRO A 120 10.15 -0.11 -7.18
N ILE A 121 8.91 -0.13 -6.68
CA ILE A 121 8.48 0.68 -5.52
C ILE A 121 8.90 -0.02 -4.22
N ASN A 122 8.46 -1.28 -4.02
CA ASN A 122 8.88 -2.13 -2.90
C ASN A 122 10.16 -2.88 -3.31
N ASN A 123 11.24 -2.14 -3.48
CA ASN A 123 12.49 -2.63 -4.04
C ASN A 123 13.30 -3.48 -3.05
N ALA A 124 14.46 -3.95 -3.49
CA ALA A 124 15.36 -4.78 -2.67
C ALA A 124 15.70 -4.15 -1.30
N PHE A 125 15.73 -2.83 -1.19
CA PHE A 125 15.97 -2.15 0.09
C PHE A 125 14.78 -2.33 1.04
N TYR A 126 13.56 -2.12 0.53
CA TYR A 126 12.33 -2.35 1.28
C TYR A 126 12.23 -3.80 1.76
N VAL A 127 12.44 -4.76 0.84
CA VAL A 127 12.40 -6.20 1.15
C VAL A 127 13.46 -6.58 2.18
N ARG A 128 14.67 -6.03 2.10
CA ARG A 128 15.73 -6.26 3.07
C ARG A 128 15.32 -5.80 4.46
N GLU A 129 14.73 -4.62 4.58
CA GLU A 129 14.28 -4.11 5.87
C GLU A 129 13.13 -4.95 6.46
N VAL A 130 12.21 -5.48 5.63
CA VAL A 130 11.21 -6.45 6.07
C VAL A 130 11.88 -7.69 6.64
N VAL A 131 12.88 -8.25 5.95
CA VAL A 131 13.64 -9.43 6.39
C VAL A 131 14.37 -9.17 7.71
N GLU A 132 15.04 -8.03 7.83
CA GLU A 132 15.76 -7.65 9.07
C GLU A 132 14.80 -7.54 10.26
N ARG A 133 13.65 -6.89 10.08
CA ARG A 133 12.62 -6.77 11.13
C ARG A 133 12.02 -8.12 11.51
N THR A 134 11.79 -8.99 10.52
CA THR A 134 11.27 -10.33 10.75
C THR A 134 12.27 -11.17 11.54
N ASN A 135 13.54 -11.20 11.12
CA ASN A 135 14.57 -11.94 11.83
C ASN A 135 14.82 -11.39 13.24
N ALA A 136 14.74 -10.06 13.43
CA ALA A 136 14.87 -9.41 14.73
C ALA A 136 13.74 -9.80 15.71
N ALA A 137 12.56 -10.15 15.20
CA ALA A 137 11.44 -10.67 15.99
C ALA A 137 11.67 -12.12 16.47
N LYS A 138 12.72 -12.81 15.98
CA LYS A 138 13.11 -14.19 16.36
C LYS A 138 11.94 -15.17 16.27
N PRO A 139 11.30 -15.33 15.11
CA PRO A 139 10.22 -16.29 14.94
C PRO A 139 10.77 -17.72 14.97
N ASP A 140 9.95 -18.68 15.40
CA ASP A 140 10.24 -20.11 15.30
C ASP A 140 9.90 -20.66 13.92
N LEU A 141 8.91 -20.06 13.25
CA LEU A 141 8.46 -20.39 11.89
C LEU A 141 8.15 -19.09 11.14
N ILE A 142 8.47 -19.05 9.84
CA ILE A 142 8.08 -17.96 8.95
C ILE A 142 7.13 -18.51 7.88
N VAL A 143 6.04 -17.78 7.62
CA VAL A 143 5.04 -18.14 6.60
C VAL A 143 4.88 -16.96 5.62
N LEU A 144 5.03 -17.24 4.34
CA LEU A 144 4.76 -16.31 3.24
C LEU A 144 3.57 -16.85 2.43
N PRO A 145 2.35 -16.36 2.68
CA PRO A 145 1.13 -16.92 2.09
C PRO A 145 0.89 -16.54 0.62
N GLY A 146 1.80 -15.79 0.00
CA GLY A 146 1.75 -15.39 -1.41
C GLY A 146 1.76 -13.89 -1.64
N ASP A 147 1.54 -13.49 -2.88
CA ASP A 147 1.60 -12.11 -3.38
C ASP A 147 2.95 -11.44 -3.05
N LEU A 148 4.01 -12.17 -3.33
CA LEU A 148 5.38 -11.74 -3.01
C LEU A 148 5.96 -10.81 -4.07
N VAL A 149 5.46 -10.91 -5.32
CA VAL A 149 6.06 -10.25 -6.49
C VAL A 149 4.97 -9.60 -7.36
N ASP A 150 5.22 -8.37 -7.79
CA ASP A 150 4.42 -7.71 -8.83
C ASP A 150 5.07 -7.90 -10.21
N GLY A 151 4.42 -8.67 -11.09
CA GLY A 151 4.86 -8.94 -12.45
C GLY A 151 5.79 -10.16 -12.54
N ASP A 152 6.62 -10.22 -13.61
CA ASP A 152 7.48 -11.35 -13.90
C ASP A 152 8.59 -11.54 -12.86
N VAL A 153 8.70 -12.76 -12.32
CA VAL A 153 9.68 -13.14 -11.30
C VAL A 153 11.12 -12.92 -11.78
N ALA A 154 11.42 -13.20 -13.05
CA ALA A 154 12.77 -13.00 -13.59
C ALA A 154 13.17 -11.51 -13.59
N THR A 155 12.23 -10.63 -13.92
CA THR A 155 12.45 -9.17 -13.90
C THR A 155 12.62 -8.65 -12.46
N GLN A 156 11.94 -9.24 -11.48
CA GLN A 156 11.96 -8.80 -10.08
C GLN A 156 12.95 -9.60 -9.21
N ALA A 157 13.72 -10.52 -9.79
CA ALA A 157 14.64 -11.41 -9.05
C ALA A 157 15.57 -10.64 -8.08
N HIS A 158 16.07 -9.47 -8.49
CA HIS A 158 16.93 -8.65 -7.65
C HIS A 158 16.17 -8.01 -6.47
N ASN A 159 14.87 -7.73 -6.61
CA ASN A 159 14.05 -7.14 -5.56
C ASN A 159 13.66 -8.18 -4.49
N ILE A 160 13.45 -9.44 -4.88
CA ILE A 160 13.11 -10.52 -3.95
C ILE A 160 14.33 -11.22 -3.36
N ALA A 161 15.53 -11.06 -3.93
CA ALA A 161 16.75 -11.71 -3.47
C ALA A 161 16.98 -11.61 -1.94
N PRO A 162 16.66 -10.51 -1.24
CA PRO A 162 16.83 -10.44 0.21
C PRO A 162 16.02 -11.46 1.01
N LEU A 163 14.91 -12.01 0.46
CA LEU A 163 14.11 -13.04 1.15
C LEU A 163 14.92 -14.31 1.47
N ALA A 164 15.99 -14.58 0.71
CA ALA A 164 16.89 -15.69 0.98
C ALA A 164 17.60 -15.60 2.36
N ALA A 165 17.60 -14.43 3.00
CA ALA A 165 18.17 -14.20 4.32
C ALA A 165 17.14 -14.38 5.47
N LEU A 166 15.89 -14.76 5.18
CA LEU A 166 14.92 -15.13 6.21
C LEU A 166 15.39 -16.41 6.92
N TYR A 167 15.32 -16.37 8.24
CA TYR A 167 15.73 -17.50 9.08
C TYR A 167 14.77 -17.74 10.24
N ALA A 168 14.36 -18.99 10.38
CA ALA A 168 13.63 -19.49 11.55
C ALA A 168 14.01 -20.95 11.83
N PRO A 169 14.07 -21.41 13.10
CA PRO A 169 14.44 -22.78 13.46
C PRO A 169 13.60 -23.85 12.78
N HIS A 170 12.29 -23.62 12.60
CA HIS A 170 11.37 -24.53 11.92
C HIS A 170 11.22 -24.23 10.42
N GLY A 171 12.04 -23.31 9.89
CA GLY A 171 12.11 -23.00 8.46
C GLY A 171 11.15 -21.91 7.99
N VAL A 172 11.05 -21.81 6.68
CA VAL A 172 10.24 -20.82 5.96
C VAL A 172 9.28 -21.56 5.03
N CYS A 173 7.98 -21.35 5.21
CA CYS A 173 6.93 -21.91 4.35
C CYS A 173 6.48 -20.86 3.37
N VAL A 174 6.42 -21.18 2.08
CA VAL A 174 6.00 -20.28 1.01
C VAL A 174 4.82 -20.89 0.26
N ALA A 175 3.79 -20.11 0.02
CA ALA A 175 2.70 -20.44 -0.90
C ALA A 175 2.67 -19.40 -2.04
N SER A 176 2.10 -19.75 -3.19
CA SER A 176 1.82 -18.80 -4.26
C SER A 176 0.52 -18.07 -3.98
N GLY A 177 0.48 -16.77 -4.25
CA GLY A 177 -0.74 -15.95 -4.28
C GLY A 177 -1.31 -15.83 -5.69
N ASN A 178 -2.20 -14.87 -5.87
CA ASN A 178 -2.79 -14.63 -7.19
C ASN A 178 -1.86 -13.84 -8.12
N THR A 179 -0.97 -13.01 -7.60
CA THR A 179 -0.03 -12.22 -8.43
C THR A 179 0.99 -13.10 -9.13
N GLU A 180 1.46 -14.18 -8.49
CA GLU A 180 2.35 -15.16 -9.09
C GLU A 180 1.69 -16.00 -10.20
N GLY A 181 0.35 -16.04 -10.24
CA GLY A 181 -0.41 -16.78 -11.24
C GLY A 181 -0.67 -16.02 -12.56
N TYR A 182 -0.31 -14.73 -12.64
CA TYR A 182 -0.49 -13.90 -13.84
C TYR A 182 0.78 -13.74 -14.69
N THR A 183 1.83 -14.50 -14.43
CA THR A 183 3.13 -14.45 -15.12
C THR A 183 3.29 -15.53 -16.18
#